data_dc3fd9ceede085159a6fb2c0693066a5
#
_entry.id   dc3fd9ceede085159a6fb2c0693066a5
#
_cell.length_a   1.000
_cell.length_b   1.000
_cell.length_c   1.000
_cell.angle_alpha   90.00
_cell.angle_beta   90.00
_cell.angle_gamma   90.00
#
_symmetry.space_group_name_H-M   'P 1'
#
loop_
_entity.id
_entity.type
_entity.pdbx_description
1 polymer ?
#
loop_
_entity_poly.entity_id
_entity_poly.type
_entity_poly.pdbx_seq_one_letter_code
_entity_poly.pdbx_strand_id
1 'polypeptide(L)'
;GNGGDADGCEGKPAGDQRAEAAALFKATPDTSRKILLDERGSEWASRHMAEKLARWRDDGVPALTFWIGGADGASQSLKDQADEKLAFGRQTWPHRLVRVMISEQIYRAVTILSGNPYHRD
;
A
#
# COMPACT_ATOMS: atom_id res chain seq x y z
N GLY A 1 -1.15 -17.89 -0.11
CA GLY A 1 -1.81 -18.06 0.03
C GLY A 1 -2.11 -17.99 0.08
N ASN A 2 -1.68 -18.10 0.34
CA ASN A 2 -2.27 -18.30 0.38
C ASN A 2 -2.91 -18.50 0.53
N GLY A 3 -2.44 -18.69 0.28
CA GLY A 3 -3.21 -19.06 0.41
C GLY A 3 -3.69 -19.14 0.37
N GLY A 4 -3.60 -18.89 0.14
CA GLY A 4 -4.29 -19.13 0.22
C GLY A 4 -4.54 -19.05 0.10
N ASP A 5 -4.48 -18.93 0.05
CA ASP A 5 -4.86 -19.10 -0.06
C ASP A 5 -4.73 -19.18 -0.40
N ALA A 6 -4.40 -19.14 -0.47
CA ALA A 6 -4.42 -19.39 -0.66
C ALA A 6 -4.21 -19.15 -0.93
N ASP A 7 -3.90 -19.12 -0.98
CA ASP A 7 -3.77 -19.12 -1.41
C ASP A 7 -3.32 -18.95 -2.01
N GLY A 8 -2.89 -18.66 -1.45
CA GLY A 8 -1.86 -18.28 -2.33
C GLY A 8 -1.94 -18.74 -3.76
N CYS A 9 -2.18 -18.09 -4.63
CA CYS A 9 -2.30 -18.55 -6.00
C CYS A 9 -1.03 -18.23 -6.74
N GLU A 10 -0.09 -19.15 -6.72
CA GLU A 10 1.11 -19.02 -7.52
C GLU A 10 0.77 -18.98 -9.00
N GLY A 11 1.47 -18.15 -9.76
CA GLY A 11 1.38 -18.18 -11.20
C GLY A 11 0.05 -17.75 -11.77
N LYS A 12 -0.57 -16.73 -11.19
CA LYS A 12 -1.78 -16.16 -11.76
C LYS A 12 -1.53 -15.68 -13.18
N PRO A 13 -2.42 -15.97 -14.13
CA PRO A 13 -2.25 -15.47 -15.50
C PRO A 13 -2.42 -13.94 -15.55
N ALA A 14 -1.84 -13.34 -16.60
CA ALA A 14 -1.91 -11.89 -16.79
C ALA A 14 -3.34 -11.38 -16.88
N GLY A 15 -4.28 -12.21 -17.32
CA GLY A 15 -5.70 -11.85 -17.34
C GLY A 15 -6.27 -11.61 -15.96
N ASP A 16 -5.84 -12.40 -14.97
CA ASP A 16 -6.27 -12.22 -13.59
C ASP A 16 -5.72 -10.92 -13.02
N GLN A 17 -4.48 -10.57 -13.37
CA GLN A 17 -3.91 -9.29 -12.93
C GLN A 17 -4.68 -8.10 -13.50
N ARG A 18 -5.11 -8.20 -14.75
CA ARG A 18 -5.93 -7.14 -15.37
C ARG A 18 -7.29 -7.02 -14.69
N ALA A 19 -7.90 -8.14 -14.37
CA ALA A 19 -9.19 -8.14 -13.67
C ALA A 19 -9.06 -7.54 -12.27
N GLU A 20 -7.98 -7.88 -11.57
CA GLU A 20 -7.70 -7.28 -10.26
C GLU A 20 -7.52 -5.76 -10.37
N ALA A 21 -6.72 -5.31 -11.34
CA ALA A 21 -6.48 -3.90 -11.53
C ALA A 21 -7.78 -3.15 -11.84
N ALA A 22 -8.61 -3.71 -12.73
CA ALA A 22 -9.88 -3.09 -13.09
C ALA A 22 -10.79 -2.97 -11.86
N ALA A 23 -10.85 -4.02 -11.03
CA ALA A 23 -11.66 -3.99 -9.82
C ALA A 23 -11.15 -2.94 -8.83
N LEU A 24 -9.85 -2.82 -8.67
CA LEU A 24 -9.25 -1.82 -7.78
C LEU A 24 -9.50 -0.40 -8.28
N PHE A 25 -9.36 -0.16 -9.58
CA PHE A 25 -9.63 1.15 -10.16
C PHE A 25 -11.08 1.56 -9.94
N LYS A 26 -12.01 0.61 -10.13
CA LYS A 26 -13.43 0.89 -9.94
C LYS A 26 -13.76 1.25 -8.49
N ALA A 27 -13.07 0.62 -7.53
CA ALA A 27 -13.30 0.85 -6.11
C ALA A 27 -12.55 2.07 -5.57
N THR A 28 -11.62 2.65 -6.35
CA THR A 28 -10.74 3.72 -5.89
C THR A 28 -11.31 5.08 -6.28
N PRO A 29 -11.51 6.00 -5.31
CA PRO A 29 -11.93 7.36 -5.66
C PRO A 29 -10.85 8.07 -6.49
N ASP A 30 -11.27 8.76 -7.55
CA ASP A 30 -10.35 9.49 -8.43
C ASP A 30 -9.54 10.54 -7.69
N THR A 31 -10.13 11.13 -6.65
CA THR A 31 -9.50 12.20 -5.87
C THR A 31 -8.54 11.69 -4.80
N SER A 32 -8.48 10.38 -4.59
CA SER A 32 -7.58 9.83 -3.58
C SER A 32 -6.14 9.82 -4.08
N ARG A 33 -5.19 9.94 -3.14
CA ARG A 33 -3.79 9.68 -3.42
C ARG A 33 -3.58 8.18 -3.36
N LYS A 34 -2.93 7.63 -4.38
CA LYS A 34 -2.84 6.18 -4.57
C LYS A 34 -1.42 5.71 -4.27
N ILE A 35 -1.28 4.89 -3.25
CA ILE A 35 0.00 4.34 -2.83
C ILE A 35 -0.02 2.83 -3.11
N LEU A 36 0.88 2.39 -3.97
CA LEU A 36 1.02 0.98 -4.28
C LEU A 36 2.05 0.35 -3.34
N LEU A 37 1.66 -0.73 -2.69
CA LEU A 37 2.58 -1.51 -1.85
C LEU A 37 3.25 -2.54 -2.74
N ASP A 38 4.54 -2.31 -3.02
CA ASP A 38 5.31 -3.10 -3.97
C ASP A 38 6.74 -3.23 -3.43
N GLU A 39 7.27 -4.45 -3.43
CA GLU A 39 8.62 -4.70 -2.92
C GLU A 39 9.70 -3.93 -3.69
N ARG A 40 9.38 -3.41 -4.86
CA ARG A 40 10.29 -2.57 -5.66
C ARG A 40 10.11 -1.08 -5.39
N GLY A 41 9.23 -0.72 -4.48
CA GLY A 41 9.02 0.67 -4.11
C GLY A 41 10.10 1.21 -3.20
N SER A 42 9.93 2.45 -2.78
CA SER A 42 10.83 3.10 -1.84
C SER A 42 10.49 2.67 -0.41
N GLU A 43 11.51 2.59 0.42
CA GLU A 43 11.32 2.30 1.85
C GLU A 43 11.20 3.62 2.59
N TRP A 44 10.18 3.75 3.42
CA TRP A 44 9.95 4.95 4.21
C TRP A 44 10.09 4.61 5.69
N ALA A 45 10.93 5.35 6.40
CA ALA A 45 10.93 5.28 7.86
C ALA A 45 9.56 5.72 8.38
N SER A 46 9.18 5.25 9.56
CA SER A 46 7.86 5.59 10.12
C SER A 46 7.68 7.09 10.28
N ARG A 47 8.73 7.80 10.67
CA ARG A 47 8.67 9.25 10.81
C ARG A 47 8.51 9.94 9.46
N HIS A 48 9.14 9.41 8.42
CA HIS A 48 8.96 9.92 7.05
C HIS A 48 7.52 9.74 6.59
N MET A 49 6.94 8.59 6.89
CA MET A 49 5.53 8.33 6.55
C MET A 49 4.62 9.35 7.24
N ALA A 50 4.88 9.64 8.52
CA ALA A 50 4.12 10.65 9.25
C ALA A 50 4.23 12.02 8.57
N GLU A 51 5.42 12.39 8.12
CA GLU A 51 5.63 13.66 7.42
C GLU A 51 4.86 13.72 6.11
N LYS A 52 4.84 12.60 5.36
CA LYS A 52 4.05 12.53 4.11
C LYS A 52 2.56 12.69 4.38
N LEU A 53 2.05 12.01 5.40
CA LEU A 53 0.63 12.13 5.76
C LEU A 53 0.27 13.55 6.14
N ALA A 54 1.13 14.22 6.91
CA ALA A 54 0.92 15.60 7.30
C ALA A 54 0.89 16.51 6.07
N ARG A 55 1.81 16.31 5.14
CA ARG A 55 1.88 17.10 3.92
C ARG A 55 0.62 16.93 3.07
N TRP A 56 0.18 15.68 2.88
CA TRP A 56 -1.03 15.43 2.09
C TRP A 56 -2.26 16.03 2.75
N ARG A 57 -2.36 15.95 4.07
CA ARG A 57 -3.44 16.61 4.81
C ARG A 57 -3.42 18.12 4.56
N ASP A 58 -2.25 18.75 4.67
CA ASP A 58 -2.10 20.19 4.49
C ASP A 58 -2.39 20.62 3.05
N ASP A 59 -2.09 19.74 2.08
CA ASP A 59 -2.37 19.97 0.67
C ASP A 59 -3.85 19.73 0.31
N GLY A 60 -4.66 19.30 1.27
CA GLY A 60 -6.07 19.08 1.05
C GLY A 60 -6.42 17.77 0.35
N VAL A 61 -5.53 16.77 0.38
CA VAL A 61 -5.81 15.46 -0.19
C VAL A 61 -6.94 14.81 0.61
N PRO A 62 -8.10 14.52 -0.02
CA PRO A 62 -9.29 14.08 0.73
C PRO A 62 -9.24 12.64 1.21
N ALA A 63 -8.43 11.79 0.57
CA ALA A 63 -8.37 10.38 0.93
C ALA A 63 -7.08 9.75 0.43
N LEU A 64 -6.66 8.69 1.10
CA LEU A 64 -5.53 7.86 0.67
C LEU A 64 -6.05 6.48 0.35
N THR A 65 -5.56 5.90 -0.73
CA THR A 65 -5.87 4.53 -1.11
C THR A 65 -4.58 3.74 -1.18
N PHE A 66 -4.52 2.63 -0.47
CA PHE A 66 -3.37 1.73 -0.52
C PHE A 66 -3.74 0.50 -1.33
N TRP A 67 -3.01 0.29 -2.42
CA TRP A 67 -3.20 -0.89 -3.27
C TRP A 67 -2.18 -1.96 -2.89
N ILE A 68 -2.65 -3.17 -2.73
CA ILE A 68 -1.79 -4.33 -2.50
C ILE A 68 -1.89 -5.20 -3.75
N GLY A 69 -0.77 -5.43 -4.43
CA GLY A 69 -0.76 -6.25 -5.63
C GLY A 69 -1.09 -7.70 -5.35
N GLY A 70 -1.44 -8.45 -6.40
CA GLY A 70 -1.77 -9.86 -6.29
C GLY A 70 -0.56 -10.75 -6.05
N ALA A 71 -0.78 -12.08 -6.06
CA ALA A 71 0.27 -13.07 -5.76
C ALA A 71 1.47 -12.95 -6.70
N ASP A 72 1.24 -12.53 -7.94
CA ASP A 72 2.29 -12.33 -8.94
C ASP A 72 2.82 -10.90 -8.96
N GLY A 73 2.50 -10.13 -7.93
CA GLY A 73 2.88 -8.73 -7.87
C GLY A 73 1.83 -7.82 -8.52
N ALA A 74 2.14 -6.55 -8.62
CA ALA A 74 1.24 -5.57 -9.19
C ALA A 74 1.33 -5.57 -10.71
N SER A 75 0.18 -5.37 -11.36
CA SER A 75 0.16 -5.19 -12.82
C SER A 75 0.81 -3.88 -13.21
N GLN A 76 1.20 -3.76 -14.48
CA GLN A 76 1.79 -2.53 -14.98
C GLN A 76 0.79 -1.37 -14.87
N SER A 77 -0.50 -1.64 -15.05
CA SER A 77 -1.54 -0.61 -14.92
C SER A 77 -1.56 0.01 -13.53
N LEU A 78 -1.46 -0.82 -12.48
CA LEU A 78 -1.39 -0.31 -11.10
C LEU A 78 -0.13 0.52 -10.90
N LYS A 79 1.01 0.03 -11.42
CA LYS A 79 2.27 0.74 -11.29
C LYS A 79 2.22 2.11 -11.96
N ASP A 80 1.57 2.19 -13.13
CA ASP A 80 1.48 3.44 -13.88
C ASP A 80 0.54 4.44 -13.22
N GLN A 81 -0.51 3.95 -12.56
CA GLN A 81 -1.53 4.82 -11.95
C GLN A 81 -1.19 5.24 -10.53
N ALA A 82 -0.26 4.57 -9.87
CA ALA A 82 0.09 4.88 -8.50
C ALA A 82 0.83 6.21 -8.41
N ASP A 83 0.48 7.02 -7.42
CA ASP A 83 1.19 8.26 -7.14
C ASP A 83 2.51 7.99 -6.42
N GLU A 84 2.50 6.97 -5.56
CA GLU A 84 3.69 6.58 -4.78
C GLU A 84 3.78 5.06 -4.75
N LYS A 85 4.99 4.55 -4.57
CA LYS A 85 5.23 3.11 -4.39
C LYS A 85 6.02 2.92 -3.10
N LEU A 86 5.46 2.12 -2.20
CA LEU A 86 6.03 1.89 -0.86
C LEU A 86 6.41 0.42 -0.71
N ALA A 87 7.61 0.16 -0.21
CA ALA A 87 8.06 -1.20 0.09
C ALA A 87 8.31 -1.37 1.59
N PHE A 88 8.01 -2.56 2.09
CA PHE A 88 8.38 -2.99 3.43
C PHE A 88 9.61 -3.90 3.36
N GLY A 89 10.66 -3.41 2.71
CA GLY A 89 11.84 -4.19 2.43
C GLY A 89 11.75 -4.86 1.08
N ARG A 90 12.77 -5.66 0.75
CA ARG A 90 12.85 -6.30 -0.56
C ARG A 90 12.28 -7.71 -0.57
N GLN A 91 11.81 -8.19 0.58
CA GLN A 91 11.22 -9.51 0.68
C GLN A 91 9.76 -9.46 0.27
N THR A 92 9.26 -10.57 -0.24
CA THR A 92 7.85 -10.71 -0.58
C THR A 92 7.07 -11.14 0.66
N TRP A 93 5.99 -10.41 0.96
CA TRP A 93 5.15 -10.67 2.12
C TRP A 93 3.76 -11.12 1.68
N PRO A 94 3.10 -12.01 2.43
CA PRO A 94 1.70 -12.36 2.14
C PRO A 94 0.80 -11.13 2.25
N HIS A 95 -0.24 -11.08 1.40
CA HIS A 95 -1.20 -9.98 1.39
C HIS A 95 -1.76 -9.62 2.76
N ARG A 96 -2.15 -10.65 3.52
CA ARG A 96 -2.76 -10.40 4.82
C ARG A 96 -1.80 -9.75 5.78
N LEU A 97 -0.54 -10.14 5.72
CA LEU A 97 0.49 -9.55 6.57
C LEU A 97 0.77 -8.11 6.15
N VAL A 98 0.86 -7.86 4.84
CA VAL A 98 1.06 -6.50 4.34
C VAL A 98 -0.07 -5.59 4.79
N ARG A 99 -1.31 -6.08 4.79
CA ARG A 99 -2.47 -5.30 5.24
C ARG A 99 -2.32 -4.90 6.70
N VAL A 100 -1.88 -5.84 7.54
CA VAL A 100 -1.63 -5.56 8.96
C VAL A 100 -0.49 -4.56 9.11
N MET A 101 0.58 -4.75 8.35
CA MET A 101 1.76 -3.90 8.42
C MET A 101 1.43 -2.45 8.05
N ILE A 102 0.69 -2.24 6.96
CA ILE A 102 0.33 -0.87 6.58
C ILE A 102 -0.62 -0.24 7.58
N SER A 103 -1.55 -1.01 8.11
CA SER A 103 -2.49 -0.51 9.12
C SER A 103 -1.74 -0.06 10.38
N GLU A 104 -0.77 -0.83 10.80
CA GLU A 104 0.06 -0.49 11.95
C GLU A 104 0.88 0.78 11.70
N GLN A 105 1.45 0.91 10.51
CA GLN A 105 2.24 2.09 10.17
C GLN A 105 1.38 3.35 10.09
N ILE A 106 0.16 3.25 9.60
CA ILE A 106 -0.77 4.39 9.59
C ILE A 106 -1.10 4.82 11.01
N TYR A 107 -1.41 3.86 11.87
CA TYR A 107 -1.68 4.14 13.28
C TYR A 107 -0.46 4.83 13.92
N ARG A 108 0.73 4.28 13.71
CA ARG A 108 1.97 4.83 14.24
C ARG A 108 2.20 6.25 13.76
N ALA A 109 1.99 6.50 12.47
CA ALA A 109 2.14 7.84 11.91
C ALA A 109 1.19 8.84 12.56
N VAL A 110 -0.05 8.44 12.77
CA VAL A 110 -1.04 9.30 13.44
C VAL A 110 -0.60 9.61 14.87
N THR A 111 -0.06 8.64 15.60
CA THR A 111 0.43 8.88 16.95
C THR A 111 1.63 9.83 16.97
N ILE A 112 2.53 9.72 15.97
CA ILE A 112 3.66 10.64 15.85
C ILE A 112 3.13 12.06 15.65
N LEU A 113 2.17 12.25 14.75
CA LEU A 113 1.64 13.58 14.44
C LEU A 113 0.87 14.19 15.61
N SER A 114 0.24 13.37 16.44
CA SER A 114 -0.53 13.86 17.59
C SER A 114 0.32 14.02 18.86
N GLY A 115 1.60 13.68 18.81
CA GLY A 115 2.48 13.78 19.96
C GLY A 115 2.34 12.66 20.97
N ASN A 116 1.65 11.59 20.62
CA ASN A 116 1.47 10.43 21.49
C ASN A 116 2.79 9.65 21.57
N PRO A 117 3.21 9.14 22.74
CA PRO A 117 4.51 8.49 22.90
C PRO A 117 4.58 7.04 22.42
N TYR A 118 3.65 6.59 21.58
CA TYR A 118 3.62 5.23 21.08
C TYR A 118 4.88 4.86 20.30
N HIS A 119 5.34 5.74 19.40
CA HIS A 119 6.49 5.48 18.54
C HIS A 119 7.79 5.82 19.23
N ARG A 120 8.78 4.96 19.05
CA ARG A 120 10.17 5.20 19.47
C ARG A 120 11.06 5.02 18.25
N ASP A 121 11.84 6.03 17.97
CA ASP A 121 12.82 6.01 16.87
C ASP A 121 13.94 5.00 17.07
#